data_6ebfc40a1d6aee4f704192ab544abba7
#
_entry.id   6ebfc40a1d6aee4f704192ab544abba7
#
_cell.length_a   1.000
_cell.length_b   1.000
_cell.length_c   1.000
_cell.angle_alpha   90.00
_cell.angle_beta   90.00
_cell.angle_gamma   90.00
#
_symmetry.space_group_name_H-M   'P 1'
#
loop_
_entity.id
_entity.type
_entity.pdbx_description
1 polymer ?
#
loop_
_entity_poly.entity_id
_entity_poly.type
_entity_poly.pdbx_seq_one_letter_code
_entity_poly.pdbx_strand_id
1 'polypeptide(L)'
;MEQLLQHLRNLGFTEMEAKVMVELAGRGPSSGYEVAKRLGVSRSNVYTTLQRLSQQGFLHSSQGEPVRYSMLKIEELTHMISGQMRESLSFVESQMPRNVTDQPLFYSVEGDEKILAALTHELERADREIVIDVCHEEAALLRNELERAESRGVKLLWSTDGGETSLSRHMLWPGWDSSSTEPSESTGRKFSFVIDRTWCMLGTRGENCSSVAMVTVHPVMTELLLSHFTQEMVLYEVENDIGQELTERYGSHYELIYNKYVGMDSTTENNDKSSNDKDSVVQDTVEAEAIE
;
A
#
# COMPACT_ATOMS: atom_id res chain seq x y z
N MET A 1 20.23 7.14 23.12
CA MET A 1 20.77 8.45 22.70
C MET A 1 20.61 8.66 21.19
N GLU A 2 21.01 7.72 20.38
CA GLU A 2 20.93 7.81 18.91
C GLU A 2 19.48 7.95 18.39
N GLN A 3 18.56 7.18 18.96
CA GLN A 3 17.12 7.32 18.63
C GLN A 3 16.58 8.73 18.92
N LEU A 4 16.96 9.34 20.04
CA LEU A 4 16.55 10.71 20.38
C LEU A 4 17.06 11.72 19.35
N LEU A 5 18.32 11.62 18.96
CA LEU A 5 18.89 12.47 17.90
C LEU A 5 18.16 12.29 16.58
N GLN A 6 17.80 11.04 16.24
CA GLN A 6 17.04 10.74 15.02
C GLN A 6 15.65 11.40 15.04
N HIS A 7 14.92 11.31 16.17
CA HIS A 7 13.61 11.96 16.30
C HIS A 7 13.70 13.50 16.23
N LEU A 8 14.73 14.10 16.84
CA LEU A 8 14.95 15.55 16.70
C LEU A 8 15.24 15.94 15.23
N ARG A 9 15.98 15.10 14.49
CA ARG A 9 16.20 15.33 13.04
C ARG A 9 14.92 15.23 12.25
N ASN A 10 14.05 14.28 12.57
CA ASN A 10 12.73 14.14 11.92
C ASN A 10 11.83 15.38 12.17
N LEU A 11 12.04 16.08 13.29
CA LEU A 11 11.38 17.35 13.59
C LEU A 11 12.03 18.57 12.88
N GLY A 12 13.05 18.35 12.05
CA GLY A 12 13.68 19.40 11.24
C GLY A 12 14.96 20.01 11.82
N PHE A 13 15.42 19.54 12.97
CA PHE A 13 16.70 20.00 13.54
C PHE A 13 17.88 19.37 12.80
N THR A 14 18.93 20.14 12.57
CA THR A 14 20.19 19.59 12.09
C THR A 14 20.84 18.69 13.14
N GLU A 15 21.76 17.82 12.73
CA GLU A 15 22.48 16.94 13.64
C GLU A 15 23.21 17.71 14.74
N MET A 16 23.81 18.87 14.40
CA MET A 16 24.51 19.71 15.34
C MET A 16 23.54 20.37 16.36
N GLU A 17 22.39 20.85 15.88
CA GLU A 17 21.35 21.40 16.76
C GLU A 17 20.83 20.35 17.74
N ALA A 18 20.52 19.16 17.24
CA ALA A 18 20.07 18.05 18.09
C ALA A 18 21.11 17.70 19.18
N LYS A 19 22.40 17.63 18.81
CA LYS A 19 23.48 17.38 19.79
C LYS A 19 23.61 18.48 20.83
N VAL A 20 23.54 19.74 20.41
CA VAL A 20 23.59 20.90 21.31
C VAL A 20 22.39 20.93 22.27
N MET A 21 21.18 20.68 21.76
CA MET A 21 19.96 20.63 22.56
C MET A 21 20.04 19.52 23.62
N VAL A 22 20.45 18.32 23.23
CA VAL A 22 20.58 17.17 24.15
C VAL A 22 21.64 17.43 25.22
N GLU A 23 22.77 18.04 24.84
CA GLU A 23 23.83 18.40 25.79
C GLU A 23 23.35 19.44 26.82
N LEU A 24 22.66 20.47 26.38
CA LEU A 24 22.08 21.50 27.26
C LEU A 24 20.98 20.94 28.17
N ALA A 25 20.10 20.07 27.65
CA ALA A 25 19.05 19.43 28.42
C ALA A 25 19.62 18.53 29.54
N GLY A 26 20.70 17.80 29.26
CA GLY A 26 21.31 16.87 30.21
C GLY A 26 22.22 17.52 31.23
N ARG A 27 22.81 18.68 30.93
CA ARG A 27 23.83 19.33 31.79
C ARG A 27 23.38 20.68 32.37
N GLY A 28 22.29 21.22 31.89
CA GLY A 28 21.79 22.52 32.31
C GLY A 28 22.54 23.70 31.69
N PRO A 29 22.38 24.93 32.25
CA PRO A 29 22.91 26.14 31.68
C PRO A 29 24.44 26.09 31.46
N SER A 30 24.88 26.24 30.21
CA SER A 30 26.29 26.11 29.82
C SER A 30 26.70 27.20 28.84
N SER A 31 27.97 27.61 28.88
CA SER A 31 28.54 28.54 27.92
C SER A 31 28.83 27.81 26.60
N GLY A 32 28.89 28.55 25.48
CA GLY A 32 29.24 27.99 24.18
C GLY A 32 30.61 27.29 24.18
N TYR A 33 31.55 27.79 25.01
CA TYR A 33 32.85 27.14 25.16
C TYR A 33 32.76 25.75 25.81
N GLU A 34 31.96 25.65 26.90
CA GLU A 34 31.75 24.37 27.60
C GLU A 34 31.07 23.34 26.71
N VAL A 35 30.03 23.76 25.96
CA VAL A 35 29.33 22.90 25.00
C VAL A 35 30.30 22.43 23.90
N ALA A 36 31.08 23.32 23.30
CA ALA A 36 32.03 22.97 22.25
C ALA A 36 33.09 21.96 22.74
N LYS A 37 33.61 22.18 23.95
CA LYS A 37 34.60 21.29 24.57
C LYS A 37 34.03 19.87 24.80
N ARG A 38 32.78 19.75 25.29
CA ARG A 38 32.15 18.47 25.58
C ARG A 38 31.76 17.69 24.33
N LEU A 39 31.28 18.41 23.31
CA LEU A 39 30.91 17.79 22.03
C LEU A 39 32.11 17.50 21.13
N GLY A 40 33.32 18.02 21.47
CA GLY A 40 34.51 17.83 20.67
C GLY A 40 34.47 18.50 19.30
N VAL A 41 33.73 19.62 19.17
CA VAL A 41 33.51 20.34 17.91
C VAL A 41 34.04 21.77 17.97
N SER A 42 34.17 22.43 16.81
CA SER A 42 34.68 23.78 16.74
C SER A 42 33.78 24.78 17.47
N ARG A 43 34.39 25.72 18.18
CA ARG A 43 33.65 26.78 18.90
C ARG A 43 32.75 27.60 17.98
N SER A 44 33.24 27.94 16.78
CA SER A 44 32.50 28.71 15.80
C SER A 44 31.16 28.03 15.44
N ASN A 45 31.18 26.72 15.16
CA ASN A 45 29.97 25.97 14.83
C ASN A 45 28.97 25.95 15.98
N VAL A 46 29.45 25.77 17.22
CA VAL A 46 28.58 25.78 18.40
C VAL A 46 27.96 27.15 18.62
N TYR A 47 28.72 28.22 18.53
CA TYR A 47 28.17 29.58 18.73
C TYR A 47 27.12 29.93 17.67
N THR A 48 27.37 29.59 16.40
CA THR A 48 26.39 29.77 15.31
C THR A 48 25.11 28.96 15.59
N THR A 49 25.25 27.72 16.04
CA THR A 49 24.12 26.84 16.39
C THR A 49 23.33 27.40 17.58
N LEU A 50 24.02 27.80 18.66
CA LEU A 50 23.38 28.40 19.85
C LEU A 50 22.64 29.70 19.51
N GLN A 51 23.24 30.55 18.68
CA GLN A 51 22.61 31.79 18.24
C GLN A 51 21.33 31.50 17.44
N ARG A 52 21.38 30.55 16.51
CA ARG A 52 20.23 30.14 15.70
C ARG A 52 19.11 29.56 16.56
N LEU A 53 19.41 28.62 17.45
CA LEU A 53 18.43 28.02 18.36
C LEU A 53 17.83 29.06 19.31
N SER A 54 18.63 30.04 19.77
CA SER A 54 18.15 31.12 20.60
C SER A 54 17.23 32.08 19.84
N GLN A 55 17.56 32.41 18.59
CA GLN A 55 16.70 33.23 17.70
C GLN A 55 15.38 32.54 17.38
N GLN A 56 15.38 31.25 17.26
CA GLN A 56 14.18 30.42 17.05
C GLN A 56 13.37 30.21 18.34
N GLY A 57 13.89 30.67 19.50
CA GLY A 57 13.20 30.56 20.76
C GLY A 57 13.36 29.23 21.49
N PHE A 58 14.20 28.30 21.00
CA PHE A 58 14.41 27.00 21.63
C PHE A 58 15.34 27.04 22.84
N LEU A 59 16.10 28.11 23.00
CA LEU A 59 17.03 28.34 24.11
C LEU A 59 16.79 29.67 24.80
N HIS A 60 16.96 29.67 26.09
CA HIS A 60 17.13 30.89 26.89
C HIS A 60 18.62 31.25 26.98
N SER A 61 18.94 32.51 26.88
CA SER A 61 20.29 33.03 27.12
C SER A 61 20.28 33.95 28.36
N SER A 62 21.26 33.74 29.26
CA SER A 62 21.43 34.60 30.42
C SER A 62 22.28 35.84 30.04
N GLN A 63 21.96 36.99 30.66
CA GLN A 63 22.85 38.15 30.63
C GLN A 63 24.03 37.91 31.57
N GLY A 64 25.24 37.94 31.06
CA GLY A 64 26.45 37.75 31.86
C GLY A 64 27.69 37.41 31.03
N GLU A 65 28.85 37.55 31.59
CA GLU A 65 30.13 37.13 30.96
C GLU A 65 30.71 35.95 31.73
N PRO A 66 30.78 34.76 31.13
CA PRO A 66 30.31 34.39 29.78
C PRO A 66 28.78 34.20 29.73
N VAL A 67 28.20 34.48 28.54
CA VAL A 67 26.78 34.17 28.23
C VAL A 67 26.55 32.68 28.41
N ARG A 68 25.50 32.29 29.13
CA ARG A 68 25.09 30.90 29.33
C ARG A 68 23.75 30.66 28.63
N TYR A 69 23.64 29.48 28.00
CA TYR A 69 22.46 29.03 27.31
C TYR A 69 21.83 27.87 28.07
N SER A 70 20.52 27.85 28.16
CA SER A 70 19.75 26.77 28.75
C SER A 70 18.62 26.34 27.82
N MET A 71 18.31 25.06 27.85
CA MET A 71 17.19 24.51 27.11
C MET A 71 15.85 24.99 27.70
N LEU A 72 14.83 25.15 26.86
CA LEU A 72 13.45 25.23 27.32
C LEU A 72 13.08 23.99 28.13
N LYS A 73 12.07 24.06 28.98
CA LYS A 73 11.46 22.87 29.55
C LYS A 73 10.87 22.01 28.44
N ILE A 74 10.85 20.70 28.65
CA ILE A 74 10.40 19.76 27.62
C ILE A 74 8.95 20.05 27.19
N GLU A 75 8.10 20.41 28.15
CA GLU A 75 6.69 20.74 27.89
C GLU A 75 6.55 22.01 27.02
N GLU A 76 7.38 23.01 27.26
CA GLU A 76 7.41 24.25 26.47
C GLU A 76 7.93 24.00 25.07
N LEU A 77 8.99 23.19 24.94
CA LEU A 77 9.59 22.81 23.68
C LEU A 77 8.57 22.06 22.81
N THR A 78 7.94 21.02 23.37
CA THR A 78 6.98 20.20 22.63
C THR A 78 5.75 21.00 22.22
N HIS A 79 5.27 21.89 23.08
CA HIS A 79 4.15 22.78 22.77
C HIS A 79 4.50 23.74 21.63
N MET A 80 5.70 24.34 21.66
CA MET A 80 6.16 25.28 20.63
C MET A 80 6.33 24.57 19.28
N ILE A 81 6.99 23.41 19.24
CA ILE A 81 7.18 22.64 18.00
C ILE A 81 5.83 22.24 17.42
N SER A 82 4.92 21.70 18.24
CA SER A 82 3.59 21.30 17.81
C SER A 82 2.76 22.48 17.27
N GLY A 83 2.89 23.65 17.88
CA GLY A 83 2.24 24.88 17.43
C GLY A 83 2.74 25.33 16.07
N GLN A 84 4.06 25.43 15.90
CA GLN A 84 4.68 25.81 14.63
C GLN A 84 4.36 24.82 13.49
N MET A 85 4.37 23.53 13.79
CA MET A 85 4.03 22.51 12.80
C MET A 85 2.57 22.62 12.37
N ARG A 86 1.64 22.82 13.32
CA ARG A 86 0.21 23.00 13.03
C ARG A 86 -0.06 24.23 12.15
N GLU A 87 0.57 25.35 12.50
CA GLU A 87 0.47 26.59 11.73
C GLU A 87 1.00 26.39 10.29
N SER A 88 2.18 25.76 10.17
CA SER A 88 2.77 25.47 8.86
C SER A 88 1.90 24.55 8.00
N LEU A 89 1.35 23.48 8.61
CA LEU A 89 0.44 22.56 7.92
C LEU A 89 -0.83 23.28 7.46
N SER A 90 -1.46 24.07 8.33
CA SER A 90 -2.66 24.85 7.98
C SER A 90 -2.38 25.85 6.84
N PHE A 91 -1.23 26.50 6.85
CA PHE A 91 -0.82 27.41 5.78
C PHE A 91 -0.63 26.63 4.45
N VAL A 92 0.08 25.52 4.48
CA VAL A 92 0.30 24.66 3.30
C VAL A 92 -1.03 24.16 2.74
N GLU A 93 -1.93 23.67 3.59
CA GLU A 93 -3.27 23.21 3.18
C GLU A 93 -4.09 24.31 2.49
N SER A 94 -3.98 25.56 2.98
CA SER A 94 -4.73 26.69 2.46
C SER A 94 -4.13 27.28 1.19
N GLN A 95 -2.82 27.23 1.00
CA GLN A 95 -2.08 27.93 -0.05
C GLN A 95 -1.52 27.01 -1.15
N MET A 96 -1.45 25.70 -0.90
CA MET A 96 -0.91 24.77 -1.89
C MET A 96 -1.81 24.78 -3.13
N PRO A 97 -1.26 25.06 -4.33
CA PRO A 97 -2.02 25.01 -5.56
C PRO A 97 -2.61 23.63 -5.76
N ARG A 98 -3.93 23.58 -5.91
CA ARG A 98 -4.63 22.34 -6.24
C ARG A 98 -4.81 22.29 -7.75
N ASN A 99 -4.14 21.34 -8.40
CA ASN A 99 -4.40 21.05 -9.80
C ASN A 99 -5.76 20.36 -9.89
N VAL A 100 -6.76 21.10 -10.30
CA VAL A 100 -8.07 20.54 -10.64
C VAL A 100 -7.96 20.00 -12.06
N THR A 101 -7.44 18.80 -12.21
CA THR A 101 -7.55 18.06 -13.46
C THR A 101 -8.90 17.38 -13.46
N ASP A 102 -9.78 17.76 -14.40
CA ASP A 102 -11.12 17.16 -14.58
C ASP A 102 -11.07 15.70 -15.06
N GLN A 103 -9.88 15.15 -15.27
CA GLN A 103 -9.72 13.77 -15.71
C GLN A 103 -9.33 12.87 -14.53
N PRO A 104 -10.04 11.77 -14.33
CA PRO A 104 -9.68 10.80 -13.32
C PRO A 104 -8.31 10.21 -13.64
N LEU A 105 -7.37 10.36 -12.71
CA LEU A 105 -6.01 9.88 -12.86
C LEU A 105 -5.92 8.41 -12.46
N PHE A 106 -5.12 7.67 -13.23
CA PHE A 106 -4.60 6.36 -12.82
C PHE A 106 -3.17 6.56 -12.37
N TYR A 107 -2.85 6.12 -11.18
CA TYR A 107 -1.47 6.16 -10.69
C TYR A 107 -1.08 4.89 -9.97
N SER A 108 0.18 4.52 -10.11
CA SER A 108 0.75 3.35 -9.44
C SER A 108 1.34 3.74 -8.10
N VAL A 109 1.13 2.87 -7.12
CA VAL A 109 1.75 2.92 -5.80
C VAL A 109 2.62 1.68 -5.66
N GLU A 110 3.90 1.86 -5.37
CA GLU A 110 4.87 0.78 -5.25
C GLU A 110 5.40 0.71 -3.81
N GLY A 111 5.45 -0.50 -3.27
CA GLY A 111 5.94 -0.81 -1.94
C GLY A 111 4.85 -0.86 -0.87
N ASP A 112 4.99 -1.83 0.03
CA ASP A 112 4.02 -2.18 1.06
C ASP A 112 3.63 -1.02 1.95
N GLU A 113 4.61 -0.28 2.47
CA GLU A 113 4.35 0.84 3.38
C GLU A 113 3.49 1.93 2.72
N LYS A 114 3.74 2.22 1.44
CA LYS A 114 3.00 3.25 0.70
C LYS A 114 1.58 2.79 0.37
N ILE A 115 1.42 1.52 0.00
CA ILE A 115 0.11 0.92 -0.26
C ILE A 115 -0.74 0.95 1.01
N LEU A 116 -0.20 0.48 2.13
CA LEU A 116 -0.89 0.51 3.41
C LEU A 116 -1.21 1.94 3.88
N ALA A 117 -0.27 2.88 3.73
CA ALA A 117 -0.50 4.27 4.08
C ALA A 117 -1.63 4.90 3.24
N ALA A 118 -1.67 4.62 1.92
CA ALA A 118 -2.73 5.10 1.04
C ALA A 118 -4.10 4.49 1.41
N LEU A 119 -4.14 3.19 1.70
CA LEU A 119 -5.37 2.50 2.17
C LEU A 119 -5.84 3.07 3.50
N THR A 120 -4.96 3.15 4.50
CA THR A 120 -5.30 3.72 5.83
C THR A 120 -5.89 5.12 5.69
N HIS A 121 -5.27 5.97 4.86
CA HIS A 121 -5.75 7.34 4.62
C HIS A 121 -7.19 7.38 4.08
N GLU A 122 -7.49 6.56 3.09
CA GLU A 122 -8.83 6.53 2.49
C GLU A 122 -9.86 5.81 3.37
N LEU A 123 -9.47 4.76 4.09
CA LEU A 123 -10.34 4.08 5.05
C LEU A 123 -10.76 5.01 6.20
N GLU A 124 -9.87 5.89 6.67
CA GLU A 124 -10.20 6.90 7.68
C GLU A 124 -11.20 7.95 7.20
N ARG A 125 -11.25 8.19 5.88
CA ARG A 125 -12.14 9.18 5.26
C ARG A 125 -13.45 8.60 4.74
N ALA A 126 -13.57 7.29 4.72
CA ALA A 126 -14.77 6.61 4.27
C ALA A 126 -16.00 7.04 5.10
N ASP A 127 -17.08 7.38 4.39
CA ASP A 127 -18.31 7.89 5.01
C ASP A 127 -19.53 6.97 4.81
N ARG A 128 -19.56 6.18 3.73
CA ARG A 128 -20.74 5.42 3.33
C ARG A 128 -20.52 3.92 3.33
N GLU A 129 -19.62 3.46 2.48
CA GLU A 129 -19.38 2.02 2.30
C GLU A 129 -17.96 1.73 1.84
N ILE A 130 -17.47 0.58 2.25
CA ILE A 130 -16.19 0.00 1.83
C ILE A 130 -16.49 -1.40 1.30
N VAL A 131 -16.09 -1.67 0.05
CA VAL A 131 -16.17 -2.98 -0.59
C VAL A 131 -14.76 -3.50 -0.76
N ILE A 132 -14.50 -4.72 -0.28
CA ILE A 132 -13.17 -5.28 -0.14
C ILE A 132 -13.16 -6.70 -0.70
N ASP A 133 -12.15 -6.97 -1.50
CA ASP A 133 -11.78 -8.32 -1.92
C ASP A 133 -10.30 -8.53 -1.61
N VAL A 134 -10.00 -9.36 -0.61
CA VAL A 134 -8.65 -9.55 -0.06
C VAL A 134 -8.47 -10.95 0.49
N CYS A 135 -7.23 -11.40 0.57
CA CYS A 135 -6.91 -12.59 1.33
C CYS A 135 -6.93 -12.32 2.85
N HIS A 136 -7.00 -13.37 3.63
CA HIS A 136 -7.11 -13.30 5.10
C HIS A 136 -5.98 -12.48 5.76
N GLU A 137 -4.75 -12.64 5.31
CA GLU A 137 -3.62 -11.93 5.88
C GLU A 137 -3.68 -10.41 5.62
N GLU A 138 -4.17 -10.01 4.45
CA GLU A 138 -4.38 -8.59 4.13
C GLU A 138 -5.48 -7.97 5.01
N ALA A 139 -6.57 -8.71 5.22
CA ALA A 139 -7.64 -8.29 6.12
C ALA A 139 -7.14 -8.06 7.55
N ALA A 140 -6.25 -8.94 8.03
CA ALA A 140 -5.66 -8.82 9.36
C ALA A 140 -4.81 -7.56 9.54
N LEU A 141 -4.11 -7.12 8.50
CA LEU A 141 -3.27 -5.90 8.53
C LEU A 141 -4.10 -4.61 8.69
N LEU A 142 -5.30 -4.58 8.12
CA LEU A 142 -6.18 -3.40 8.11
C LEU A 142 -7.33 -3.49 9.12
N ARG A 143 -7.30 -4.48 10.01
CA ARG A 143 -8.38 -4.73 10.97
C ARG A 143 -8.77 -3.49 11.77
N ASN A 144 -7.80 -2.79 12.34
CA ASN A 144 -8.05 -1.62 13.18
C ASN A 144 -8.74 -0.49 12.41
N GLU A 145 -8.36 -0.26 11.18
CA GLU A 145 -8.91 0.76 10.30
C GLU A 145 -10.35 0.42 9.90
N LEU A 146 -10.59 -0.85 9.58
CA LEU A 146 -11.92 -1.36 9.23
C LEU A 146 -12.88 -1.32 10.42
N GLU A 147 -12.44 -1.74 11.61
CA GLU A 147 -13.24 -1.65 12.85
C GLU A 147 -13.58 -0.18 13.20
N ARG A 148 -12.64 0.76 13.01
CA ARG A 148 -12.91 2.19 13.18
C ARG A 148 -13.91 2.71 12.15
N ALA A 149 -13.82 2.29 10.89
CA ALA A 149 -14.78 2.66 9.87
C ALA A 149 -16.18 2.13 10.20
N GLU A 150 -16.30 0.88 10.60
CA GLU A 150 -17.57 0.28 11.02
C GLU A 150 -18.16 0.99 12.27
N SER A 151 -17.33 1.36 13.24
CA SER A 151 -17.77 2.11 14.42
C SER A 151 -18.29 3.51 14.09
N ARG A 152 -17.87 4.10 12.97
CA ARG A 152 -18.44 5.35 12.42
C ARG A 152 -19.76 5.15 11.68
N GLY A 153 -20.19 3.89 11.47
CA GLY A 153 -21.41 3.55 10.74
C GLY A 153 -21.17 3.30 9.24
N VAL A 154 -19.93 3.18 8.80
CA VAL A 154 -19.58 2.82 7.42
C VAL A 154 -19.97 1.36 7.18
N LYS A 155 -20.62 1.08 6.05
CA LYS A 155 -21.02 -0.28 5.69
C LYS A 155 -19.85 -1.04 5.10
N LEU A 156 -19.46 -2.14 5.74
CA LEU A 156 -18.41 -3.03 5.23
C LEU A 156 -19.05 -4.19 4.44
N LEU A 157 -18.58 -4.39 3.23
CA LEU A 157 -18.89 -5.55 2.38
C LEU A 157 -17.56 -6.12 1.90
N TRP A 158 -17.27 -7.35 2.26
CA TRP A 158 -16.00 -7.91 1.88
C TRP A 158 -16.03 -9.42 1.65
N SER A 159 -15.16 -9.87 0.77
CA SER A 159 -14.83 -11.24 0.45
C SER A 159 -13.41 -11.54 0.91
N THR A 160 -13.19 -12.72 1.46
CA THR A 160 -11.86 -13.18 1.85
C THR A 160 -11.76 -14.70 1.66
N ASP A 161 -10.60 -15.16 1.29
CA ASP A 161 -10.28 -16.56 1.01
C ASP A 161 -9.98 -17.40 2.28
N GLY A 162 -10.59 -17.07 3.39
CA GLY A 162 -10.48 -17.85 4.63
C GLY A 162 -10.15 -17.03 5.86
N GLY A 163 -10.27 -17.68 7.01
CA GLY A 163 -10.00 -17.11 8.32
C GLY A 163 -11.23 -16.61 9.07
N GLU A 164 -11.14 -16.59 10.39
CA GLU A 164 -12.16 -15.97 11.24
C GLU A 164 -11.88 -14.50 11.39
N THR A 165 -12.79 -13.66 10.94
CA THR A 165 -12.76 -12.23 11.19
C THR A 165 -13.85 -11.82 12.14
N SER A 166 -13.60 -10.82 12.97
CA SER A 166 -14.58 -10.27 13.91
C SER A 166 -15.47 -9.19 13.29
N LEU A 167 -15.34 -8.93 12.00
CA LEU A 167 -16.12 -7.91 11.31
C LEU A 167 -17.52 -8.41 10.95
N SER A 168 -18.48 -7.51 11.02
CA SER A 168 -19.91 -7.84 11.08
C SER A 168 -20.52 -8.38 9.78
N ARG A 169 -19.87 -8.17 8.65
CA ARG A 169 -20.38 -8.59 7.33
C ARG A 169 -19.25 -9.04 6.42
N HIS A 170 -18.70 -10.19 6.69
CA HIS A 170 -17.77 -10.84 5.80
C HIS A 170 -18.44 -12.01 5.10
N MET A 171 -18.13 -12.21 3.85
CA MET A 171 -18.39 -13.44 3.15
C MET A 171 -17.10 -14.21 3.03
N LEU A 172 -17.09 -15.42 3.59
CA LEU A 172 -16.02 -16.36 3.35
C LEU A 172 -16.30 -16.98 1.98
N TRP A 173 -15.46 -16.72 1.03
CA TRP A 173 -15.50 -17.44 -0.23
C TRP A 173 -14.98 -18.86 0.05
N PRO A 174 -15.79 -19.93 -0.12
CA PRO A 174 -15.27 -21.29 -0.04
C PRO A 174 -14.38 -21.45 -1.28
N GLY A 175 -13.10 -21.19 -1.09
CA GLY A 175 -12.08 -21.35 -2.08
C GLY A 175 -12.57 -21.62 -3.50
N TRP A 176 -12.76 -20.58 -4.29
CA TRP A 176 -12.31 -20.68 -5.65
C TRP A 176 -10.84 -21.02 -5.52
N ASP A 177 -10.62 -22.34 -5.45
CA ASP A 177 -9.31 -22.85 -5.13
C ASP A 177 -8.35 -22.41 -6.25
N SER A 178 -7.66 -21.33 -6.01
CA SER A 178 -6.42 -21.04 -6.74
C SER A 178 -5.37 -22.15 -6.51
N SER A 179 -5.72 -23.21 -5.79
CA SER A 179 -4.91 -24.41 -5.57
C SER A 179 -4.79 -25.31 -6.80
N SER A 180 -5.61 -25.11 -7.85
CA SER A 180 -5.39 -25.78 -9.12
C SER A 180 -4.29 -25.14 -9.97
N THR A 181 -3.88 -23.94 -9.61
CA THR A 181 -2.62 -23.36 -10.06
C THR A 181 -1.87 -23.05 -8.78
N GLU A 182 -0.91 -23.91 -8.39
CA GLU A 182 0.04 -23.56 -7.35
C GLU A 182 0.42 -22.11 -7.60
N PRO A 183 0.25 -21.20 -6.59
CA PRO A 183 0.71 -19.83 -6.77
C PRO A 183 2.17 -19.97 -7.13
N SER A 184 2.52 -19.68 -8.37
CA SER A 184 3.93 -19.63 -8.72
C SER A 184 4.51 -18.69 -7.68
N GLU A 185 5.56 -19.10 -6.98
CA GLU A 185 6.19 -18.34 -5.87
C GLU A 185 6.47 -16.87 -6.24
N SER A 186 6.23 -16.50 -7.49
CA SER A 186 6.41 -15.17 -8.07
C SER A 186 5.12 -14.34 -8.23
N THR A 187 3.92 -14.92 -7.98
CA THR A 187 2.66 -14.16 -8.20
C THR A 187 2.11 -13.72 -6.85
N GLY A 188 2.21 -12.44 -6.55
CA GLY A 188 1.67 -11.87 -5.31
C GLY A 188 0.15 -12.06 -5.19
N ARG A 189 -0.35 -12.01 -3.98
CA ARG A 189 -1.79 -12.07 -3.66
C ARG A 189 -2.47 -10.83 -4.19
N LYS A 190 -3.59 -11.01 -4.85
CA LYS A 190 -4.41 -9.92 -5.38
C LYS A 190 -5.27 -9.33 -4.28
N PHE A 191 -5.53 -8.04 -4.38
CA PHE A 191 -6.48 -7.34 -3.52
C PHE A 191 -7.20 -6.24 -4.28
N SER A 192 -8.42 -5.94 -3.88
CA SER A 192 -9.15 -4.77 -4.36
C SER A 192 -9.95 -4.09 -3.26
N PHE A 193 -10.03 -2.77 -3.34
CA PHE A 193 -10.83 -1.91 -2.46
C PHE A 193 -11.63 -0.92 -3.29
N VAL A 194 -12.89 -0.74 -2.95
CA VAL A 194 -13.73 0.34 -3.47
C VAL A 194 -14.32 1.09 -2.27
N ILE A 195 -14.06 2.40 -2.19
CA ILE A 195 -14.50 3.25 -1.10
C ILE A 195 -15.49 4.28 -1.63
N ASP A 196 -16.67 4.35 -0.99
CA ASP A 196 -17.76 5.30 -1.28
C ASP A 196 -18.19 5.38 -2.75
N ARG A 197 -17.92 4.35 -3.54
CA ARG A 197 -18.14 4.25 -4.99
C ARG A 197 -17.41 5.30 -5.83
N THR A 198 -16.40 5.94 -5.26
CA THR A 198 -15.67 7.03 -5.92
C THR A 198 -14.18 6.80 -6.04
N TRP A 199 -13.63 5.99 -5.18
CA TRP A 199 -12.22 5.66 -5.15
C TRP A 199 -12.01 4.16 -5.16
N CYS A 200 -11.02 3.70 -5.90
CA CYS A 200 -10.63 2.29 -5.85
C CYS A 200 -9.12 2.09 -5.93
N MET A 201 -8.67 1.02 -5.29
CA MET A 201 -7.31 0.50 -5.37
C MET A 201 -7.38 -0.99 -5.66
N LEU A 202 -6.57 -1.44 -6.59
CA LEU A 202 -6.37 -2.85 -6.86
C LEU A 202 -4.89 -3.13 -7.08
N GLY A 203 -4.44 -4.29 -6.66
CA GLY A 203 -3.00 -4.58 -6.73
C GLY A 203 -2.64 -5.99 -6.33
N THR A 204 -1.34 -6.20 -6.19
CA THR A 204 -0.75 -7.45 -5.72
C THR A 204 0.25 -7.16 -4.61
N ARG A 205 0.29 -8.05 -3.60
CA ARG A 205 1.26 -8.02 -2.52
C ARG A 205 1.77 -9.43 -2.23
N GLY A 206 3.00 -9.57 -1.76
CA GLY A 206 3.57 -10.84 -1.36
C GLY A 206 5.03 -10.73 -0.96
N GLU A 207 5.51 -11.69 -0.17
CA GLU A 207 6.87 -11.69 0.36
C GLU A 207 7.95 -11.81 -0.72
N ASN A 208 7.63 -12.47 -1.85
CA ASN A 208 8.58 -12.74 -2.93
C ASN A 208 8.27 -11.96 -4.22
N CYS A 209 7.37 -10.99 -4.19
CA CYS A 209 7.03 -10.16 -5.34
C CYS A 209 7.06 -8.68 -4.99
N SER A 210 7.22 -7.84 -6.01
CA SER A 210 7.07 -6.40 -5.86
C SER A 210 5.62 -6.07 -5.55
N SER A 211 5.36 -5.46 -4.39
CA SER A 211 4.04 -4.95 -4.05
C SER A 211 3.73 -3.73 -4.91
N VAL A 212 2.72 -3.86 -5.74
CA VAL A 212 2.27 -2.81 -6.69
C VAL A 212 0.77 -2.70 -6.65
N ALA A 213 0.27 -1.48 -6.58
CA ALA A 213 -1.16 -1.18 -6.67
C ALA A 213 -1.43 -0.07 -7.67
N MET A 214 -2.58 -0.13 -8.30
CA MET A 214 -3.16 0.94 -9.10
C MET A 214 -4.27 1.61 -8.30
N VAL A 215 -4.25 2.93 -8.28
CA VAL A 215 -5.26 3.77 -7.63
C VAL A 215 -5.95 4.66 -8.65
N THR A 216 -7.27 4.78 -8.56
CA THR A 216 -8.01 5.69 -9.42
C THR A 216 -9.35 6.11 -8.81
N VAL A 217 -9.83 7.26 -9.27
CA VAL A 217 -11.20 7.76 -9.03
C VAL A 217 -12.06 7.64 -10.31
N HIS A 218 -11.62 6.84 -11.28
CA HIS A 218 -12.33 6.68 -12.55
C HIS A 218 -13.62 5.90 -12.35
N PRO A 219 -14.81 6.48 -12.67
CA PRO A 219 -16.09 5.85 -12.35
C PRO A 219 -16.28 4.49 -13.02
N VAL A 220 -15.78 4.29 -14.23
CA VAL A 220 -15.87 2.99 -14.94
C VAL A 220 -15.10 1.90 -14.21
N MET A 221 -13.93 2.21 -13.64
CA MET A 221 -13.17 1.21 -12.87
C MET A 221 -13.88 0.86 -11.57
N THR A 222 -14.42 1.85 -10.89
CA THR A 222 -15.22 1.64 -9.69
C THR A 222 -16.44 0.76 -9.97
N GLU A 223 -17.17 1.06 -11.05
CA GLU A 223 -18.33 0.28 -11.47
C GLU A 223 -17.96 -1.15 -11.88
N LEU A 224 -16.83 -1.33 -12.57
CA LEU A 224 -16.32 -2.66 -12.95
C LEU A 224 -16.04 -3.52 -11.73
N LEU A 225 -15.33 -2.98 -10.74
CA LEU A 225 -15.01 -3.70 -9.50
C LEU A 225 -16.27 -4.02 -8.68
N LEU A 226 -17.20 -3.09 -8.57
CA LEU A 226 -18.48 -3.32 -7.89
C LEU A 226 -19.33 -4.35 -8.60
N SER A 227 -19.33 -4.36 -9.94
CA SER A 227 -20.03 -5.36 -10.75
C SER A 227 -19.41 -6.74 -10.56
N HIS A 228 -18.09 -6.83 -10.56
CA HIS A 228 -17.37 -8.07 -10.29
C HIS A 228 -17.72 -8.61 -8.90
N PHE A 229 -17.57 -7.79 -7.86
CA PHE A 229 -17.94 -8.16 -6.49
C PHE A 229 -19.40 -8.60 -6.35
N THR A 230 -20.32 -7.93 -7.06
CA THR A 230 -21.73 -8.32 -7.04
C THR A 230 -21.96 -9.68 -7.70
N GLN A 231 -21.26 -9.99 -8.79
CA GLN A 231 -21.34 -11.29 -9.44
C GLN A 231 -20.80 -12.39 -8.55
N GLU A 232 -19.70 -12.16 -7.85
CA GLU A 232 -19.15 -13.09 -6.88
C GLU A 232 -20.11 -13.34 -5.71
N MET A 233 -20.72 -12.29 -5.18
CA MET A 233 -21.74 -12.39 -4.15
C MET A 233 -22.92 -13.28 -4.57
N VAL A 234 -23.43 -13.05 -5.79
CA VAL A 234 -24.55 -13.84 -6.32
C VAL A 234 -24.15 -15.29 -6.49
N LEU A 235 -22.95 -15.54 -7.01
CA LEU A 235 -22.45 -16.91 -7.19
C LEU A 235 -22.27 -17.61 -5.84
N TYR A 236 -21.72 -16.94 -4.85
CA TYR A 236 -21.60 -17.45 -3.48
C TYR A 236 -22.94 -17.88 -2.88
N GLU A 237 -23.98 -17.05 -2.98
CA GLU A 237 -25.32 -17.39 -2.47
C GLU A 237 -25.91 -18.59 -3.23
N VAL A 238 -25.75 -18.62 -4.56
CA VAL A 238 -26.21 -19.75 -5.38
C VAL A 238 -25.48 -21.06 -5.01
N GLU A 239 -24.17 -20.98 -4.76
CA GLU A 239 -23.38 -22.15 -4.32
C GLU A 239 -23.80 -22.63 -2.92
N ASN A 240 -24.09 -21.72 -2.02
CA ASN A 240 -24.61 -22.10 -0.70
C ASN A 240 -25.96 -22.82 -0.78
N ASP A 241 -26.83 -22.40 -1.68
CA ASP A 241 -28.17 -22.94 -1.83
C ASP A 241 -28.19 -24.29 -2.57
N ILE A 242 -27.49 -24.37 -3.71
CA ILE A 242 -27.57 -25.52 -4.64
C ILE A 242 -26.19 -26.02 -5.10
N GLY A 243 -25.12 -25.83 -4.32
CA GLY A 243 -23.74 -26.14 -4.74
C GLY A 243 -23.53 -27.60 -5.11
N GLN A 244 -24.21 -28.57 -4.44
CA GLN A 244 -24.13 -29.96 -4.81
C GLN A 244 -24.71 -30.22 -6.21
N GLU A 245 -25.86 -29.65 -6.55
CA GLU A 245 -26.47 -29.77 -7.86
C GLU A 245 -25.60 -29.12 -8.95
N LEU A 246 -24.96 -27.99 -8.63
CA LEU A 246 -24.04 -27.29 -9.54
C LEU A 246 -22.80 -28.15 -9.83
N THR A 247 -22.22 -28.76 -8.81
CA THR A 247 -21.07 -29.67 -8.95
C THR A 247 -21.41 -30.90 -9.78
N GLU A 248 -22.57 -31.52 -9.54
CA GLU A 248 -23.04 -32.66 -10.33
C GLU A 248 -23.25 -32.31 -11.80
N ARG A 249 -23.70 -31.08 -12.07
CA ARG A 249 -24.06 -30.64 -13.44
C ARG A 249 -22.88 -30.05 -14.20
N TYR A 250 -21.98 -29.34 -13.55
CA TYR A 250 -20.95 -28.56 -14.18
C TYR A 250 -19.51 -28.99 -13.84
N GLY A 251 -19.36 -30.02 -13.02
CA GLY A 251 -18.08 -30.49 -12.51
C GLY A 251 -17.56 -29.67 -11.33
N SER A 252 -16.49 -30.13 -10.71
CA SER A 252 -15.79 -29.38 -9.66
C SER A 252 -15.28 -28.07 -10.25
N HIS A 253 -15.46 -26.97 -9.49
CA HIS A 253 -14.99 -25.65 -9.93
C HIS A 253 -15.50 -25.21 -11.32
N TYR A 254 -16.67 -25.72 -11.74
CA TYR A 254 -17.28 -25.38 -13.04
C TYR A 254 -16.42 -25.71 -14.26
N GLU A 255 -15.57 -26.73 -14.17
CA GLU A 255 -14.64 -27.11 -15.22
C GLU A 255 -15.31 -27.39 -16.58
N LEU A 256 -16.53 -27.93 -16.57
CA LEU A 256 -17.28 -28.16 -17.81
C LEU A 256 -17.73 -26.87 -18.49
N ILE A 257 -18.03 -25.83 -17.71
CA ILE A 257 -18.33 -24.50 -18.26
C ILE A 257 -17.05 -23.88 -18.80
N TYR A 258 -15.97 -23.91 -18.02
CA TYR A 258 -14.67 -23.40 -18.45
C TYR A 258 -14.22 -24.02 -19.75
N ASN A 259 -14.22 -25.37 -19.81
CA ASN A 259 -13.81 -26.11 -21.01
C ASN A 259 -14.69 -25.83 -22.24
N LYS A 260 -15.98 -25.55 -22.04
CA LYS A 260 -16.89 -25.18 -23.12
C LYS A 260 -16.52 -23.85 -23.80
N TYR A 261 -16.00 -22.87 -23.06
CA TYR A 261 -15.76 -21.54 -23.59
C TYR A 261 -14.28 -21.20 -23.78
N VAL A 262 -13.37 -21.81 -23.05
CA VAL A 262 -11.93 -21.54 -23.08
C VAL A 262 -11.13 -22.73 -23.64
N GLY A 263 -11.63 -23.95 -23.49
CA GLY A 263 -10.94 -25.18 -23.89
C GLY A 263 -11.00 -25.54 -25.38
N MET A 264 -11.43 -24.65 -26.28
CA MET A 264 -11.64 -24.97 -27.70
C MET A 264 -10.37 -25.04 -28.59
N ASP A 265 -9.18 -24.83 -28.03
CA ASP A 265 -7.94 -24.79 -28.84
C ASP A 265 -7.11 -26.07 -28.81
N SER A 266 -7.60 -27.22 -28.30
CA SER A 266 -6.79 -28.45 -28.24
C SER A 266 -7.37 -29.68 -28.96
N THR A 267 -8.40 -29.54 -29.82
CA THR A 267 -8.98 -30.70 -30.53
C THR A 267 -9.19 -30.51 -32.05
N THR A 268 -8.23 -29.90 -32.76
CA THR A 268 -8.24 -29.90 -34.24
C THR A 268 -6.94 -30.43 -34.88
N GLU A 269 -6.14 -31.22 -34.17
CA GLU A 269 -4.98 -31.89 -34.77
C GLU A 269 -4.86 -33.36 -34.37
N ASN A 270 -5.92 -34.16 -34.47
CA ASN A 270 -5.76 -35.63 -34.44
C ASN A 270 -6.94 -36.37 -35.07
N ASN A 271 -7.31 -36.06 -36.31
CA ASN A 271 -8.15 -36.98 -37.12
C ASN A 271 -7.87 -36.87 -38.59
N ASP A 272 -6.59 -37.05 -39.00
CA ASP A 272 -6.24 -37.37 -40.38
C ASP A 272 -4.93 -38.16 -40.44
N LYS A 273 -4.89 -39.32 -39.80
CA LYS A 273 -3.87 -40.36 -40.09
C LYS A 273 -4.44 -41.74 -39.76
N SER A 274 -5.39 -42.23 -40.60
CA SER A 274 -5.57 -43.65 -40.82
C SER A 274 -6.41 -43.88 -42.06
N SER A 275 -5.78 -43.96 -43.17
CA SER A 275 -6.10 -44.85 -44.33
C SER A 275 -5.31 -44.39 -45.54
N ASN A 276 -4.21 -45.05 -45.83
CA ASN A 276 -3.95 -45.76 -47.06
C ASN A 276 -2.47 -46.14 -47.16
N ASP A 277 -2.28 -47.36 -46.80
CA ASP A 277 -1.18 -48.19 -47.34
C ASP A 277 -1.58 -48.64 -48.75
N LYS A 278 -0.77 -48.34 -49.70
CA LYS A 278 -0.32 -49.27 -50.76
C LYS A 278 0.20 -48.58 -52.01
N ASP A 279 1.42 -49.05 -52.36
CA ASP A 279 2.01 -49.21 -53.73
C ASP A 279 2.45 -47.93 -54.45
N SER A 280 3.67 -47.75 -54.68
CA SER A 280 4.62 -48.25 -55.64
C SER A 280 5.73 -47.26 -55.94
N VAL A 281 6.93 -47.74 -55.78
CA VAL A 281 8.16 -47.61 -56.56
C VAL A 281 8.04 -46.81 -57.89
N VAL A 282 8.96 -45.86 -58.11
CA VAL A 282 9.91 -45.72 -59.17
C VAL A 282 10.62 -44.39 -59.15
N GLN A 283 11.92 -44.45 -59.00
CA GLN A 283 13.02 -43.69 -59.61
C GLN A 283 12.67 -42.45 -60.49
N ASP A 284 13.29 -41.32 -60.36
CA ASP A 284 14.55 -40.90 -60.95
C ASP A 284 14.82 -39.39 -60.74
N THR A 285 15.99 -39.12 -60.29
CA THR A 285 17.02 -38.16 -60.73
C THR A 285 16.67 -36.78 -61.33
N VAL A 286 17.50 -35.85 -60.90
CA VAL A 286 18.28 -34.83 -61.64
C VAL A 286 17.92 -33.33 -61.43
N GLU A 287 18.94 -32.64 -60.89
CA GLU A 287 19.47 -31.27 -61.15
C GLU A 287 18.60 -30.04 -60.84
N ALA A 288 19.04 -29.19 -60.04
CA ALA A 288 20.12 -28.15 -60.08
C ALA A 288 19.68 -26.83 -60.74
N GLU A 289 20.22 -25.78 -60.12
CA GLU A 289 20.35 -24.37 -60.53
C GLU A 289 19.26 -23.41 -59.94
N ALA A 290 19.58 -22.53 -59.06
CA ALA A 290 20.46 -21.35 -59.03
C ALA A 290 19.82 -20.11 -59.67
N ILE A 291 20.02 -18.98 -58.97
CA ILE A 291 19.93 -17.55 -59.41
C ILE A 291 18.48 -16.99 -59.37
N GLU A 292 18.17 -15.95 -58.58
CA GLU A 292 18.76 -14.64 -58.27
C GLU A 292 18.35 -14.14 -56.86
#